data_22499401aed2c14c0567c114d718b50b
#
_entry.id   22499401aed2c14c0567c114d718b50b
#
_cell.length_a   1.000
_cell.length_b   1.000
_cell.length_c   1.000
_cell.angle_alpha   90.00
_cell.angle_beta   90.00
_cell.angle_gamma   90.00
#
_symmetry.space_group_name_H-M   'P 1'
#
loop_
_entity.id
_entity.type
_entity.pdbx_description
1 polymer ?
#
loop_
_entity_poly.entity_id
_entity_poly.type
_entity_poly.pdbx_seq_one_letter_code
_entity_poly.pdbx_strand_id
1 'polypeptide(L)'
;MTPEAHKKMIFVGLLFIALGLLLPGAARLYAQDSEITIDNPSAYQSKNRTAIYFSHENHMETFECLDCHHDYQNGENVLDEDELEEDGNARCAACHSKGASIELKTAYHRQCMGCHRLVNKQEDAGLPITCQDCHPRNPSIP
;
A
#
# COMPACT_ATOMS: atom_id res chain seq x y z
N MET A 1 45.07 -15.24 34.91
CA MET A 1 44.81 -14.79 33.52
C MET A 1 45.92 -13.91 33.06
N THR A 2 46.57 -14.25 31.98
CA THR A 2 47.70 -13.44 31.47
C THR A 2 47.22 -12.12 30.85
N PRO A 3 47.97 -11.04 30.93
CA PRO A 3 47.59 -9.73 30.37
C PRO A 3 47.25 -9.81 28.87
N GLU A 4 47.81 -10.73 28.13
CA GLU A 4 47.51 -11.04 26.74
C GLU A 4 46.10 -11.61 26.52
N ALA A 5 45.63 -12.46 27.40
CA ALA A 5 44.29 -13.02 27.32
C ALA A 5 43.21 -11.94 27.55
N HIS A 6 43.50 -10.99 28.45
CA HIS A 6 42.60 -9.88 28.73
C HIS A 6 42.47 -8.92 27.53
N LYS A 7 43.59 -8.60 26.86
CA LYS A 7 43.61 -7.78 25.66
C LYS A 7 42.83 -8.42 24.51
N LYS A 8 42.99 -9.71 24.28
CA LYS A 8 42.23 -10.47 23.27
C LYS A 8 40.73 -10.46 23.53
N MET A 9 40.33 -10.67 24.80
CA MET A 9 38.90 -10.64 25.18
C MET A 9 38.26 -9.24 24.95
N ILE A 10 38.98 -8.17 25.30
CA ILE A 10 38.51 -6.80 25.08
C ILE A 10 38.41 -6.51 23.58
N PHE A 11 39.38 -6.95 22.77
CA PHE A 11 39.34 -6.74 21.33
C PHE A 11 38.21 -7.48 20.62
N VAL A 12 37.93 -8.72 21.03
CA VAL A 12 36.79 -9.51 20.52
C VAL A 12 35.46 -8.88 20.95
N GLY A 13 35.34 -8.42 22.20
CA GLY A 13 34.15 -7.73 22.68
C GLY A 13 33.86 -6.44 21.92
N LEU A 14 34.88 -5.62 21.65
CA LEU A 14 34.74 -4.39 20.85
C LEU A 14 34.39 -4.67 19.39
N LEU A 15 34.90 -5.79 18.81
CA LEU A 15 34.56 -6.20 17.46
C LEU A 15 33.08 -6.59 17.32
N PHE A 16 32.53 -7.31 18.31
CA PHE A 16 31.11 -7.66 18.32
C PHE A 16 30.18 -6.45 18.53
N ILE A 17 30.60 -5.47 19.34
CA ILE A 17 29.85 -4.22 19.53
C ILE A 17 29.86 -3.41 18.23
N ALA A 18 31.02 -3.30 17.57
CA ALA A 18 31.14 -2.59 16.29
C ALA A 18 30.32 -3.27 15.17
N LEU A 19 30.31 -4.61 15.13
CA LEU A 19 29.52 -5.37 14.16
C LEU A 19 28.01 -5.24 14.43
N GLY A 20 27.59 -5.17 15.70
CA GLY A 20 26.20 -4.95 16.09
C GLY A 20 25.68 -3.55 15.73
N LEU A 21 26.56 -2.55 15.72
CA LEU A 21 26.22 -1.17 15.30
C LEU A 21 26.17 -0.96 13.79
N LEU A 22 26.74 -1.91 13.02
CA LEU A 22 26.71 -1.89 11.54
C LEU A 22 25.53 -2.66 10.94
N LEU A 23 24.71 -3.33 11.77
CA LEU A 23 23.46 -3.87 11.28
C LEU A 23 22.56 -2.68 10.94
N PRO A 24 22.24 -2.46 9.65
CA PRO A 24 21.23 -1.48 9.30
C PRO A 24 19.99 -1.83 10.11
N GLY A 25 19.42 -0.84 10.76
CA GLY A 25 18.21 -1.02 11.55
C GLY A 25 17.26 -1.92 10.77
N ALA A 26 16.76 -2.97 11.41
CA ALA A 26 15.89 -3.93 10.76
C ALA A 26 14.81 -3.12 10.04
N ALA A 27 14.92 -3.05 8.73
CA ALA A 27 13.86 -2.49 7.91
C ALA A 27 12.59 -3.21 8.35
N ARG A 28 11.64 -2.49 8.88
CA ARG A 28 10.33 -3.05 9.19
C ARG A 28 9.77 -3.48 7.86
N LEU A 29 9.92 -4.77 7.55
CA LEU A 29 9.19 -5.40 6.48
C LEU A 29 7.72 -5.38 6.94
N TYR A 30 7.02 -4.34 6.61
CA TYR A 30 5.57 -4.35 6.64
C TYR A 30 5.15 -5.38 5.61
N ALA A 31 4.70 -6.54 6.08
CA ALA A 31 4.03 -7.51 5.23
C ALA A 31 2.68 -6.89 4.86
N GLN A 32 2.64 -6.20 3.72
CA GLN A 32 1.40 -5.71 3.14
C GLN A 32 0.73 -6.89 2.43
N ASP A 33 -0.60 -6.99 2.55
CA ASP A 33 -1.35 -8.03 1.84
C ASP A 33 -1.14 -7.89 0.33
N SER A 34 -0.65 -8.95 -0.31
CA SER A 34 -0.42 -8.97 -1.76
C SER A 34 -1.71 -8.86 -2.56
N GLU A 35 -2.79 -9.47 -2.04
CA GLU A 35 -4.12 -9.47 -2.64
C GLU A 35 -5.13 -8.87 -1.67
N ILE A 36 -5.82 -7.82 -2.07
CA ILE A 36 -6.79 -7.11 -1.24
C ILE A 36 -8.20 -7.29 -1.81
N THR A 37 -9.13 -7.71 -0.97
CA THR A 37 -10.56 -7.69 -1.31
C THR A 37 -11.16 -6.33 -0.96
N ILE A 38 -11.49 -5.55 -1.99
CA ILE A 38 -12.16 -4.26 -1.82
C ILE A 38 -13.66 -4.51 -1.74
N ASP A 39 -14.16 -4.57 -0.52
CA ASP A 39 -15.56 -4.70 -0.18
C ASP A 39 -15.84 -3.86 1.08
N ASN A 40 -16.50 -2.74 0.93
CA ASN A 40 -16.76 -1.79 2.01
C ASN A 40 -18.21 -1.91 2.51
N PRO A 41 -18.60 -2.96 3.25
CA PRO A 41 -19.99 -3.20 3.65
C PRO A 41 -20.54 -2.12 4.59
N SER A 42 -19.66 -1.47 5.37
CA SER A 42 -20.05 -0.37 6.26
C SER A 42 -20.39 0.92 5.51
N ALA A 43 -19.82 1.12 4.32
CA ALA A 43 -20.08 2.31 3.51
C ALA A 43 -21.36 2.19 2.65
N TYR A 44 -21.84 0.98 2.38
CA TYR A 44 -22.98 0.74 1.51
C TYR A 44 -23.99 -0.19 2.16
N GLN A 45 -25.23 0.28 2.30
CA GLN A 45 -26.34 -0.51 2.86
C GLN A 45 -26.81 -1.63 1.92
N SER A 46 -26.61 -1.44 0.61
CA SER A 46 -26.91 -2.45 -0.41
C SER A 46 -25.77 -2.53 -1.42
N LYS A 47 -25.37 -3.77 -1.74
CA LYS A 47 -24.31 -4.01 -2.74
C LYS A 47 -24.96 -4.20 -4.11
N ASN A 48 -24.68 -3.31 -5.02
CA ASN A 48 -25.11 -3.42 -6.41
C ASN A 48 -24.05 -4.07 -7.32
N ARG A 49 -22.88 -4.34 -6.78
CA ARG A 49 -21.74 -4.92 -7.48
C ARG A 49 -20.99 -5.90 -6.59
N THR A 50 -20.31 -6.84 -7.21
CA THR A 50 -19.41 -7.77 -6.52
C THR A 50 -18.20 -7.04 -5.94
N ALA A 51 -17.58 -7.62 -4.92
CA ALA A 51 -16.28 -7.19 -4.42
C ALA A 51 -15.23 -7.23 -5.53
N ILE A 52 -14.20 -6.42 -5.38
CA ILE A 52 -13.08 -6.35 -6.32
C ILE A 52 -11.90 -7.07 -5.66
N TYR A 53 -11.25 -7.94 -6.42
CA TYR A 53 -9.95 -8.49 -6.04
C TYR A 53 -8.87 -7.61 -6.65
N PHE A 54 -8.05 -7.02 -5.78
CA PHE A 54 -7.03 -6.05 -6.14
C PHE A 54 -5.66 -6.61 -5.81
N SER A 55 -4.82 -6.81 -6.82
CA SER A 55 -3.43 -7.21 -6.62
C SER A 55 -2.59 -5.99 -6.24
N HIS A 56 -2.43 -5.79 -4.93
CA HIS A 56 -1.61 -4.71 -4.39
C HIS A 56 -0.14 -4.90 -4.75
N GLU A 57 0.35 -6.14 -4.68
CA GLU A 57 1.73 -6.50 -5.03
C GLU A 57 2.10 -6.04 -6.45
N ASN A 58 1.27 -6.37 -7.46
CA ASN A 58 1.54 -5.97 -8.84
C ASN A 58 1.62 -4.44 -9.02
N HIS A 59 0.85 -3.69 -8.23
CA HIS A 59 0.89 -2.23 -8.28
C HIS A 59 2.15 -1.69 -7.58
N MET A 60 2.53 -2.26 -6.44
CA MET A 60 3.75 -1.87 -5.72
C MET A 60 5.04 -2.18 -6.48
N GLU A 61 5.05 -3.16 -7.39
CA GLU A 61 6.21 -3.43 -8.26
C GLU A 61 6.48 -2.29 -9.25
N THR A 62 5.49 -1.46 -9.53
CA THR A 62 5.55 -0.46 -10.62
C THR A 62 5.39 0.97 -10.14
N PHE A 63 4.67 1.19 -9.05
CA PHE A 63 4.27 2.50 -8.55
C PHE A 63 4.67 2.70 -7.11
N GLU A 64 4.92 3.96 -6.72
CA GLU A 64 5.18 4.34 -5.34
C GLU A 64 3.88 4.39 -4.53
N CYS A 65 3.98 4.21 -3.20
CA CYS A 65 2.81 4.21 -2.31
C CYS A 65 1.95 5.47 -2.48
N LEU A 66 2.59 6.62 -2.58
CA LEU A 66 1.92 7.92 -2.67
C LEU A 66 1.33 8.24 -4.05
N ASP A 67 1.53 7.40 -5.07
CA ASP A 67 0.78 7.49 -6.33
C ASP A 67 -0.69 7.13 -6.15
N CYS A 68 -0.98 6.30 -5.14
CA CYS A 68 -2.34 5.87 -4.80
C CYS A 68 -2.83 6.45 -3.47
N HIS A 69 -1.97 6.44 -2.43
CA HIS A 69 -2.31 6.94 -1.11
C HIS A 69 -2.03 8.44 -1.00
N HIS A 70 -2.99 9.19 -0.45
CA HIS A 70 -2.87 10.64 -0.41
C HIS A 70 -3.66 11.25 0.76
N ASP A 71 -3.13 12.38 1.23
CA ASP A 71 -3.85 13.39 2.00
C ASP A 71 -3.54 14.77 1.38
N TYR A 72 -4.46 15.29 0.56
CA TYR A 72 -4.24 16.55 -0.12
C TYR A 72 -4.62 17.74 0.76
N GLN A 73 -3.63 18.56 1.09
CA GLN A 73 -3.82 19.84 1.78
C GLN A 73 -3.25 20.96 0.90
N ASN A 74 -4.08 21.96 0.60
CA ASN A 74 -3.72 23.10 -0.27
C ASN A 74 -3.15 22.69 -1.65
N GLY A 75 -3.53 21.52 -2.16
CA GLY A 75 -3.11 21.01 -3.46
C GLY A 75 -1.84 20.16 -3.44
N GLU A 76 -1.23 19.96 -2.28
CA GLU A 76 -0.06 19.10 -2.09
C GLU A 76 -0.46 17.82 -1.33
N ASN A 77 0.09 16.68 -1.73
CA ASN A 77 -0.03 15.45 -0.96
C ASN A 77 0.92 15.53 0.23
N VAL A 78 0.38 15.64 1.44
CA VAL A 78 1.15 15.79 2.68
C VAL A 78 1.28 14.46 3.45
N LEU A 79 0.76 13.37 2.90
CA LEU A 79 0.88 12.05 3.52
C LEU A 79 2.34 11.59 3.51
N ASP A 80 2.79 11.03 4.63
CA ASP A 80 4.08 10.36 4.74
C ASP A 80 3.89 8.84 4.59
N GLU A 81 4.73 8.20 3.79
CA GLU A 81 4.69 6.74 3.59
C GLU A 81 4.87 5.98 4.90
N ASP A 82 5.75 6.47 5.77
CA ASP A 82 6.04 5.84 7.06
C ASP A 82 4.86 5.95 8.05
N GLU A 83 3.88 6.80 7.76
CA GLU A 83 2.66 7.00 8.56
C GLU A 83 1.45 6.23 8.03
N LEU A 84 1.61 5.41 6.97
CA LEU A 84 0.53 4.60 6.43
C LEU A 84 0.11 3.51 7.42
N GLU A 85 -1.16 3.52 7.80
CA GLU A 85 -1.78 2.53 8.69
C GLU A 85 -2.82 1.71 7.91
N GLU A 86 -2.64 0.39 7.85
CA GLU A 86 -3.47 -0.54 7.09
C GLU A 86 -4.98 -0.41 7.40
N ASP A 87 -5.34 -0.36 8.68
CA ASP A 87 -6.74 -0.18 9.13
C ASP A 87 -7.12 1.28 9.36
N GLY A 88 -6.29 2.22 8.91
CA GLY A 88 -6.42 3.66 9.10
C GLY A 88 -6.41 4.44 7.80
N ASN A 89 -5.47 5.36 7.70
CA ASN A 89 -5.34 6.33 6.61
C ASN A 89 -4.96 5.70 5.25
N ALA A 90 -4.45 4.47 5.23
CA ALA A 90 -4.22 3.74 3.97
C ALA A 90 -5.52 3.32 3.27
N ARG A 91 -6.68 3.35 3.96
CA ARG A 91 -7.96 2.98 3.37
C ARG A 91 -8.70 4.19 2.82
N CYS A 92 -9.13 4.13 1.56
CA CYS A 92 -9.94 5.19 0.94
C CYS A 92 -11.17 5.58 1.79
N ALA A 93 -11.81 4.58 2.45
CA ALA A 93 -12.98 4.78 3.28
C ALA A 93 -12.73 5.61 4.55
N ALA A 94 -11.50 5.78 4.98
CA ALA A 94 -11.15 6.60 6.14
C ALA A 94 -11.52 8.08 5.91
N CYS A 95 -11.27 8.58 4.70
CA CYS A 95 -11.55 9.97 4.34
C CYS A 95 -12.74 10.11 3.39
N HIS A 96 -12.96 9.15 2.50
CA HIS A 96 -14.02 9.19 1.48
C HIS A 96 -15.33 8.55 1.96
N SER A 97 -15.80 8.92 3.15
CA SER A 97 -17.06 8.43 3.72
C SER A 97 -18.28 9.05 3.05
N LYS A 98 -19.48 8.60 3.47
CA LYS A 98 -20.74 9.19 3.01
C LYS A 98 -20.83 10.66 3.41
N GLY A 99 -21.11 11.53 2.45
CA GLY A 99 -21.18 12.98 2.65
C GLY A 99 -19.86 13.71 2.49
N ALA A 100 -18.75 13.01 2.22
CA ALA A 100 -17.51 13.64 1.81
C ALA A 100 -17.66 14.32 0.44
N SER A 101 -16.87 15.34 0.17
CA SER A 101 -16.88 16.05 -1.14
C SER A 101 -16.63 15.12 -2.33
N ILE A 102 -15.84 14.08 -2.13
CA ILE A 102 -15.67 12.96 -3.04
C ILE A 102 -16.03 11.70 -2.26
N GLU A 103 -17.17 11.11 -2.59
CA GLU A 103 -17.60 9.87 -1.93
C GLU A 103 -16.79 8.66 -2.42
N LEU A 104 -16.71 7.63 -1.58
CA LEU A 104 -15.88 6.45 -1.73
C LEU A 104 -15.93 5.79 -3.13
N LYS A 105 -17.14 5.58 -3.67
CA LYS A 105 -17.29 5.03 -5.04
C LYS A 105 -16.59 5.89 -6.08
N THR A 106 -16.73 7.20 -5.97
CA THR A 106 -16.12 8.15 -6.89
C THR A 106 -14.60 8.19 -6.73
N ALA A 107 -14.12 8.10 -5.49
CA ALA A 107 -12.69 8.03 -5.18
C ALA A 107 -12.04 6.81 -5.85
N TYR A 108 -12.56 5.60 -5.64
CA TYR A 108 -12.06 4.40 -6.30
C TYR A 108 -12.09 4.50 -7.83
N HIS A 109 -13.23 4.91 -8.40
CA HIS A 109 -13.35 4.98 -9.87
C HIS A 109 -12.41 6.02 -10.48
N ARG A 110 -12.19 7.15 -9.82
CA ARG A 110 -11.22 8.17 -10.30
C ARG A 110 -9.79 7.67 -10.21
N GLN A 111 -9.42 7.06 -9.09
CA GLN A 111 -8.06 6.56 -8.87
C GLN A 111 -7.73 5.43 -9.84
N CYS A 112 -8.47 4.32 -9.79
CA CYS A 112 -8.17 3.15 -10.59
C CYS A 112 -8.37 3.38 -12.10
N MET A 113 -9.58 3.78 -12.50
CA MET A 113 -9.90 3.95 -13.93
C MET A 113 -9.23 5.17 -14.55
N GLY A 114 -8.90 6.18 -13.76
CA GLY A 114 -8.16 7.37 -14.23
C GLY A 114 -6.78 6.98 -14.73
N CYS A 115 -6.01 6.27 -13.89
CA CYS A 115 -4.69 5.75 -14.23
C CYS A 115 -4.76 4.74 -15.38
N HIS A 116 -5.62 3.71 -15.28
CA HIS A 116 -5.75 2.67 -16.32
C HIS A 116 -6.08 3.25 -17.71
N ARG A 117 -6.94 4.27 -17.79
CA ARG A 117 -7.23 4.93 -19.08
C ARG A 117 -6.03 5.68 -19.62
N LEU A 118 -5.25 6.31 -18.74
CA LEU A 118 -4.04 7.02 -19.15
C LEU A 118 -3.00 6.06 -19.71
N VAL A 119 -2.71 4.98 -18.99
CA VAL A 119 -1.76 3.95 -19.42
C VAL A 119 -2.21 3.27 -20.69
N ASN A 120 -3.48 2.86 -20.79
CA ASN A 120 -4.02 2.26 -22.03
C ASN A 120 -3.90 3.18 -23.24
N LYS A 121 -4.02 4.51 -23.04
CA LYS A 121 -3.86 5.46 -24.13
C LYS A 121 -2.40 5.62 -24.58
N GLN A 122 -1.45 5.44 -23.67
CA GLN A 122 -0.03 5.63 -23.94
C GLN A 122 0.63 4.36 -24.46
N GLU A 123 0.24 3.18 -23.92
CA GLU A 123 0.97 1.92 -24.08
C GLU A 123 0.14 0.78 -24.67
N ASP A 124 -1.17 0.98 -24.92
CA ASP A 124 -2.11 -0.09 -25.35
C ASP A 124 -2.07 -1.33 -24.42
N ALA A 125 -1.95 -1.09 -23.12
CA ALA A 125 -1.69 -2.14 -22.12
C ALA A 125 -2.90 -3.05 -21.82
N GLY A 126 -4.10 -2.70 -22.27
CA GLY A 126 -5.30 -3.50 -22.06
C GLY A 126 -5.77 -3.56 -20.61
N LEU A 127 -5.43 -2.57 -19.79
CA LEU A 127 -5.81 -2.52 -18.38
C LEU A 127 -7.33 -2.40 -18.19
N PRO A 128 -7.88 -2.91 -17.07
CA PRO A 128 -9.31 -2.94 -16.79
C PRO A 128 -9.91 -1.53 -16.65
N ILE A 129 -10.92 -1.20 -17.47
CA ILE A 129 -11.60 0.10 -17.47
C ILE A 129 -13.13 0.00 -17.56
N THR A 130 -13.68 -1.21 -17.68
CA THR A 130 -15.14 -1.41 -17.73
C THR A 130 -15.68 -1.95 -16.40
N CYS A 131 -16.98 -1.85 -16.22
CA CYS A 131 -17.60 -2.32 -14.97
C CYS A 131 -17.32 -3.81 -14.71
N GLN A 132 -17.30 -4.64 -15.76
CA GLN A 132 -17.16 -6.09 -15.62
C GLN A 132 -15.71 -6.53 -15.42
N ASP A 133 -14.75 -5.73 -15.85
CA ASP A 133 -13.34 -6.01 -15.65
C ASP A 133 -12.98 -6.01 -14.16
N CYS A 134 -13.63 -5.13 -13.38
CA CYS A 134 -13.40 -5.00 -11.95
C CYS A 134 -14.52 -5.69 -11.11
N HIS A 135 -15.74 -5.73 -11.61
CA HIS A 135 -16.90 -6.32 -10.94
C HIS A 135 -17.48 -7.49 -11.74
N PRO A 136 -16.82 -8.65 -11.76
CA PRO A 136 -17.29 -9.80 -12.53
C PRO A 136 -18.62 -10.31 -11.97
N ARG A 137 -19.52 -10.78 -12.85
CA ARG A 137 -20.84 -11.31 -12.43
C ARG A 137 -20.72 -12.58 -11.62
N ASN A 138 -19.73 -13.39 -11.92
CA ASN A 138 -19.40 -14.62 -11.20
C ASN A 138 -17.96 -14.49 -10.74
N PRO A 139 -17.69 -14.02 -9.51
CA PRO A 139 -16.33 -13.99 -8.99
C PRO A 139 -15.87 -15.44 -8.81
N SER A 140 -15.02 -15.91 -9.73
CA SER A 140 -14.15 -17.03 -9.43
C SER A 140 -13.11 -16.49 -8.48
N ILE A 141 -13.20 -16.87 -7.21
CA ILE A 141 -12.13 -16.63 -6.23
C ILE A 141 -10.92 -17.38 -6.77
N PRO A 142 -9.76 -16.72 -6.95
CA PRO A 142 -8.55 -17.39 -7.36
C PRO A 142 -8.07 -18.41 -6.33
#